data_bea524cde460a7ebcff25df83e20162a
#
_entry.id   bea524cde460a7ebcff25df83e20162a
#
_cell.length_a   1.000
_cell.length_b   1.000
_cell.length_c   1.000
_cell.angle_alpha   90.00
_cell.angle_beta   90.00
_cell.angle_gamma   90.00
#
_symmetry.space_group_name_H-M   'P 1'
#
loop_
_entity.id
_entity.type
_entity.pdbx_description
1 polymer ?
#
loop_
_entity_poly.entity_id
_entity_poly.type
_entity_poly.pdbx_seq_one_letter_code
_entity_poly.pdbx_strand_id
1 'polypeptide(L)'
;MKTLVAAAALALPALGAPALAQTGAPPLDPVLEGQLERWLGAGDQIFENVYTRQGAADTSIDFHAAADNRGPTFTLLRVSDPAGKAWLVGGYNPQSWDSDDGWHITPRDFQRTAFLFNYTAPAVYRQVPSSFELPSQGSFQTFNALEQGPTFGVGPDLFVDDALDVALSWRLSYGNPDGEGRSIIDGSVGGRFFAVDALEVYAIAPIPEPAGVAMLAGGLGLVALAARRRRPAGPAGTRQRGKSA
;
A
#
# COMPACT_ATOMS: atom_id res chain seq x y z
N MET A 1 -29.28 8.52 -80.14
CA MET A 1 -28.52 7.56 -79.32
C MET A 1 -27.94 8.31 -78.11
N LYS A 2 -28.56 8.12 -76.96
CA LYS A 2 -28.07 8.73 -75.71
C LYS A 2 -27.33 7.64 -74.90
N THR A 3 -26.04 7.81 -74.76
CA THR A 3 -25.19 6.92 -73.92
C THR A 3 -25.29 7.34 -72.45
N LEU A 4 -25.79 6.44 -71.60
CA LEU A 4 -25.74 6.56 -70.12
C LEU A 4 -24.33 6.12 -69.67
N VAL A 5 -23.66 7.01 -68.96
CA VAL A 5 -22.43 6.66 -68.21
C VAL A 5 -22.86 6.38 -66.75
N ALA A 6 -22.70 5.13 -66.36
CA ALA A 6 -22.92 4.73 -64.95
C ALA A 6 -21.63 4.96 -64.19
N ALA A 7 -21.69 5.84 -63.16
CA ALA A 7 -20.62 6.04 -62.21
C ALA A 7 -20.73 5.00 -61.10
N ALA A 8 -19.74 4.09 -61.03
CA ALA A 8 -19.59 3.16 -59.92
C ALA A 8 -18.89 3.87 -58.72
N ALA A 9 -19.59 4.04 -57.62
CA ALA A 9 -19.02 4.51 -56.37
C ALA A 9 -18.31 3.35 -55.67
N LEU A 10 -16.98 3.41 -55.57
CA LEU A 10 -16.20 2.52 -54.70
C LEU A 10 -16.39 2.98 -53.24
N ALA A 11 -17.07 2.15 -52.47
CA ALA A 11 -17.08 2.28 -51.02
C ALA A 11 -15.73 1.69 -50.45
N LEU A 12 -14.88 2.55 -49.91
CA LEU A 12 -13.74 2.12 -49.14
C LEU A 12 -14.23 1.59 -47.77
N PRO A 13 -13.79 0.39 -47.32
CA PRO A 13 -14.03 -0.03 -45.96
C PRO A 13 -13.23 0.89 -45.03
N ALA A 14 -13.89 1.51 -44.05
CA ALA A 14 -13.26 2.20 -42.93
C ALA A 14 -12.49 1.15 -42.11
N LEU A 15 -11.18 1.20 -42.19
CA LEU A 15 -10.30 0.51 -41.25
C LEU A 15 -10.61 1.10 -39.86
N GLY A 16 -11.38 0.37 -39.09
CA GLY A 16 -11.57 0.66 -37.66
C GLY A 16 -10.20 0.64 -37.01
N ALA A 17 -9.77 1.79 -36.44
CA ALA A 17 -8.62 1.83 -35.60
C ALA A 17 -8.83 0.82 -34.44
N PRO A 18 -7.83 0.02 -34.07
CA PRO A 18 -7.95 -0.83 -32.89
C PRO A 18 -8.25 0.11 -31.72
N ALA A 19 -9.35 -0.12 -31.04
CA ALA A 19 -9.60 0.49 -29.75
C ALA A 19 -8.43 0.07 -28.85
N LEU A 20 -7.60 1.04 -28.48
CA LEU A 20 -6.63 0.85 -27.40
C LEU A 20 -7.45 0.44 -26.20
N ALA A 21 -7.39 -0.83 -25.83
CA ALA A 21 -7.94 -1.29 -24.58
C ALA A 21 -7.31 -0.41 -23.50
N GLN A 22 -8.13 0.33 -22.77
CA GLN A 22 -7.67 1.00 -21.55
C GLN A 22 -7.18 -0.11 -20.62
N THR A 23 -5.87 -0.28 -20.57
CA THR A 23 -5.19 -1.18 -19.65
C THR A 23 -5.05 -0.47 -18.30
N GLY A 24 -6.16 0.06 -17.76
CA GLY A 24 -6.19 0.52 -16.38
C GLY A 24 -5.95 -0.66 -15.45
N ALA A 25 -5.22 -0.47 -14.35
CA ALA A 25 -5.26 -1.42 -13.25
C ALA A 25 -6.73 -1.67 -12.91
N PRO A 26 -7.13 -2.89 -12.53
CA PRO A 26 -8.43 -3.05 -11.95
C PRO A 26 -8.49 -2.12 -10.74
N PRO A 27 -9.56 -1.31 -10.60
CA PRO A 27 -9.73 -0.52 -9.39
C PRO A 27 -9.62 -1.46 -8.20
N LEU A 28 -9.07 -0.97 -7.10
CA LEU A 28 -8.99 -1.72 -5.86
C LEU A 28 -10.37 -2.30 -5.54
N ASP A 29 -10.55 -3.58 -5.77
CA ASP A 29 -11.81 -4.25 -5.52
C ASP A 29 -11.87 -4.79 -4.07
N PRO A 30 -13.06 -5.09 -3.52
CA PRO A 30 -13.19 -5.55 -2.14
C PRO A 30 -12.43 -6.85 -1.83
N VAL A 31 -12.10 -7.69 -2.83
CA VAL A 31 -11.34 -8.92 -2.63
C VAL A 31 -9.87 -8.59 -2.42
N LEU A 32 -9.34 -7.69 -3.23
CA LEU A 32 -7.98 -7.19 -3.10
C LEU A 32 -7.82 -6.38 -1.80
N GLU A 33 -8.76 -5.47 -1.48
CA GLU A 33 -8.79 -4.74 -0.20
C GLU A 33 -8.67 -5.68 0.98
N GLY A 34 -9.58 -6.66 1.09
CA GLY A 34 -9.54 -7.63 2.17
C GLY A 34 -8.28 -8.50 2.18
N GLN A 35 -7.57 -8.67 1.04
CA GLN A 35 -6.29 -9.35 1.02
C GLN A 35 -5.16 -8.45 1.54
N LEU A 36 -5.15 -7.16 1.18
CA LEU A 36 -4.18 -6.18 1.68
C LEU A 36 -4.32 -6.00 3.19
N GLU A 37 -5.54 -5.91 3.70
CA GLU A 37 -5.83 -5.83 5.14
C GLU A 37 -5.34 -7.07 5.90
N ARG A 38 -5.57 -8.28 5.36
CA ARG A 38 -5.03 -9.52 5.94
C ARG A 38 -3.51 -9.52 6.01
N TRP A 39 -2.83 -9.02 4.97
CA TRP A 39 -1.37 -8.93 4.94
C TRP A 39 -0.84 -7.84 5.88
N LEU A 40 -1.55 -6.73 6.00
CA LEU A 40 -1.26 -5.65 6.95
C LEU A 40 -1.43 -6.12 8.40
N GLY A 41 -2.51 -6.84 8.70
CA GLY A 41 -2.79 -7.36 10.04
C GLY A 41 -3.24 -6.30 11.05
N ALA A 42 -3.73 -5.15 10.57
CA ALA A 42 -4.14 -4.01 11.39
C ALA A 42 -5.68 -3.81 11.42
N GLY A 43 -6.46 -4.82 10.99
CA GLY A 43 -7.93 -4.72 10.85
C GLY A 43 -8.33 -3.94 9.61
N ASP A 44 -9.63 -3.63 9.53
CA ASP A 44 -10.24 -2.97 8.38
C ASP A 44 -9.70 -1.55 8.23
N GLN A 45 -9.44 -1.14 6.99
CA GLN A 45 -8.86 0.13 6.63
C GLN A 45 -9.77 0.91 5.68
N ILE A 46 -9.65 2.22 5.69
CA ILE A 46 -10.16 3.09 4.63
C ILE A 46 -9.02 3.22 3.61
N PHE A 47 -9.33 2.96 2.34
CA PHE A 47 -8.39 3.16 1.22
C PHE A 47 -8.83 4.40 0.43
N GLU A 48 -7.99 5.43 0.45
CA GLU A 48 -8.19 6.65 -0.33
C GLU A 48 -7.22 6.65 -1.51
N ASN A 49 -7.72 6.60 -2.75
CA ASN A 49 -6.85 6.75 -3.92
C ASN A 49 -6.27 8.17 -3.94
N VAL A 50 -4.96 8.29 -3.80
CA VAL A 50 -4.24 9.57 -3.82
C VAL A 50 -3.54 9.82 -5.15
N TYR A 51 -3.21 8.76 -5.88
CA TYR A 51 -2.57 8.86 -7.19
C TYR A 51 -2.98 7.70 -8.10
N THR A 52 -3.22 8.02 -9.36
CA THR A 52 -3.39 7.06 -10.46
C THR A 52 -2.67 7.61 -11.67
N ARG A 53 -1.70 6.86 -12.19
CA ARG A 53 -1.02 7.20 -13.44
C ARG A 53 -2.00 7.29 -14.59
N GLN A 54 -2.06 8.44 -15.26
CA GLN A 54 -3.01 8.71 -16.33
C GLN A 54 -2.48 8.34 -17.73
N GLY A 55 -1.15 8.30 -17.88
CA GLY A 55 -0.54 7.98 -19.17
C GLY A 55 0.96 8.25 -19.21
N ALA A 56 1.50 8.26 -20.43
CA ALA A 56 2.94 8.44 -20.67
C ALA A 56 3.47 9.86 -20.40
N ALA A 57 2.58 10.81 -20.11
CA ALA A 57 3.00 12.17 -19.75
C ALA A 57 3.26 12.33 -18.26
N ASP A 58 2.74 11.42 -17.43
CA ASP A 58 2.96 11.43 -16.00
C ASP A 58 4.39 10.98 -15.67
N THR A 59 4.98 11.62 -14.68
CA THR A 59 6.33 11.35 -14.18
C THR A 59 6.32 11.13 -12.67
N SER A 60 7.48 10.81 -12.12
CA SER A 60 7.68 10.72 -10.67
C SER A 60 7.30 12.02 -9.95
N ILE A 61 7.42 13.18 -10.61
CA ILE A 61 7.01 14.48 -10.05
C ILE A 61 5.50 14.49 -9.77
N ASP A 62 4.69 13.95 -10.69
CA ASP A 62 3.22 13.87 -10.51
C ASP A 62 2.86 12.89 -9.38
N PHE A 63 3.59 11.77 -9.29
CA PHE A 63 3.46 10.82 -8.19
C PHE A 63 3.77 11.50 -6.85
N HIS A 64 4.92 12.17 -6.71
CA HIS A 64 5.32 12.84 -5.48
C HIS A 64 4.38 13.98 -5.11
N ALA A 65 3.95 14.80 -6.07
CA ALA A 65 2.98 15.86 -5.83
C ALA A 65 1.66 15.37 -5.22
N ALA A 66 1.27 14.13 -5.51
CA ALA A 66 0.03 13.53 -5.03
C ALA A 66 0.22 12.67 -3.77
N ALA A 67 1.33 11.93 -3.66
CA ALA A 67 1.53 10.89 -2.65
C ALA A 67 2.36 11.35 -1.44
N ASP A 68 3.19 12.41 -1.57
CA ASP A 68 4.00 12.90 -0.47
C ASP A 68 3.15 13.40 0.69
N ASN A 69 3.61 13.13 1.90
CA ASN A 69 2.97 13.56 3.15
C ASN A 69 1.53 13.02 3.36
N ARG A 70 1.16 11.90 2.69
CA ARG A 70 -0.16 11.26 2.85
C ARG A 70 -0.23 10.22 3.96
N GLY A 71 0.86 10.01 4.72
CA GLY A 71 0.94 8.96 5.72
C GLY A 71 1.15 7.57 5.10
N PRO A 72 0.72 6.50 5.78
CA PRO A 72 0.89 5.14 5.27
C PRO A 72 0.16 4.92 3.95
N THR A 73 0.81 4.22 3.01
CA THR A 73 0.23 3.96 1.68
C THR A 73 0.43 2.52 1.21
N PHE A 74 -0.49 2.07 0.36
CA PHE A 74 -0.26 0.95 -0.55
C PHE A 74 0.02 1.48 -1.96
N THR A 75 1.09 0.97 -2.58
CA THR A 75 1.36 1.14 -4.01
C THR A 75 0.96 -0.13 -4.73
N LEU A 76 0.12 -0.03 -5.77
CA LEU A 76 -0.31 -1.11 -6.64
C LEU A 76 0.28 -0.91 -8.03
N LEU A 77 0.96 -1.93 -8.54
CA LEU A 77 1.58 -1.96 -9.86
C LEU A 77 1.03 -3.12 -10.67
N ARG A 78 0.43 -2.83 -11.79
CA ARG A 78 0.25 -3.80 -12.84
C ARG A 78 1.44 -3.71 -13.79
N VAL A 79 2.16 -4.81 -13.93
CA VAL A 79 3.36 -4.86 -14.76
C VAL A 79 3.29 -6.03 -15.73
N SER A 80 3.93 -5.90 -16.89
CA SER A 80 3.99 -6.96 -17.89
C SER A 80 5.40 -7.18 -18.47
N ASP A 81 5.66 -8.41 -18.91
CA ASP A 81 6.87 -8.74 -19.65
C ASP A 81 6.66 -8.57 -21.17
N PRO A 82 7.73 -8.60 -21.97
CA PRO A 82 7.63 -8.50 -23.44
C PRO A 82 6.80 -9.61 -24.11
N ALA A 83 6.53 -10.71 -23.41
CA ALA A 83 5.65 -11.78 -23.89
C ALA A 83 4.16 -11.52 -23.56
N GLY A 84 3.86 -10.42 -22.90
CA GLY A 84 2.50 -10.03 -22.51
C GLY A 84 1.97 -10.72 -21.26
N LYS A 85 2.81 -11.45 -20.52
CA LYS A 85 2.42 -11.97 -19.20
C LYS A 85 2.41 -10.85 -18.19
N ALA A 86 1.32 -10.73 -17.43
CA ALA A 86 1.11 -9.65 -16.49
C ALA A 86 1.07 -10.14 -15.03
N TRP A 87 1.47 -9.25 -14.12
CA TRP A 87 1.40 -9.44 -12.67
C TRP A 87 0.85 -8.20 -12.00
N LEU A 88 0.15 -8.41 -10.89
CA LEU A 88 -0.22 -7.39 -9.94
C LEU A 88 0.68 -7.54 -8.71
N VAL A 89 1.51 -6.55 -8.48
CA VAL A 89 2.47 -6.49 -7.38
C VAL A 89 2.38 -5.15 -6.68
N GLY A 90 3.08 -4.99 -5.57
CA GLY A 90 3.11 -3.69 -4.91
C GLY A 90 3.84 -3.73 -3.58
N GLY A 91 3.67 -2.64 -2.82
CA GLY A 91 4.28 -2.49 -1.53
C GLY A 91 3.45 -1.67 -0.56
N TYR A 92 3.61 -1.98 0.72
CA TYR A 92 3.12 -1.18 1.83
C TYR A 92 4.26 -0.32 2.37
N ASN A 93 4.07 1.01 2.32
CA ASN A 93 4.93 1.98 2.97
C ASN A 93 4.24 2.47 4.24
N PRO A 94 4.75 2.18 5.45
CA PRO A 94 4.17 2.65 6.71
C PRO A 94 4.46 4.12 7.01
N GLN A 95 5.31 4.76 6.21
CA GLN A 95 5.69 6.16 6.33
C GLN A 95 5.03 6.97 5.20
N SER A 96 5.10 8.30 5.29
CA SER A 96 4.81 9.10 4.12
C SER A 96 5.91 8.96 3.07
N TRP A 97 5.55 9.03 1.80
CA TRP A 97 6.49 9.41 0.77
C TRP A 97 6.96 10.84 1.03
N ASP A 98 8.21 11.13 0.70
CA ASP A 98 8.84 12.45 0.86
C ASP A 98 9.99 12.57 -0.15
N SER A 99 9.78 13.33 -1.21
CA SER A 99 10.75 13.48 -2.30
C SER A 99 12.08 14.14 -1.91
N ASP A 100 12.16 14.71 -0.71
CA ASP A 100 13.35 15.42 -0.22
C ASP A 100 14.21 14.58 0.76
N ASP A 101 13.73 13.43 1.22
CA ASP A 101 14.33 12.70 2.34
C ASP A 101 15.40 11.66 1.93
N GLY A 102 15.41 11.16 0.69
CA GLY A 102 16.31 10.09 0.26
C GLY A 102 15.94 8.73 0.87
N TRP A 103 16.88 8.04 1.52
CA TRP A 103 16.63 6.74 2.15
C TRP A 103 15.84 6.88 3.45
N HIS A 104 14.69 6.19 3.55
CA HIS A 104 14.02 5.95 4.82
C HIS A 104 14.61 4.71 5.48
N ILE A 105 15.26 4.89 6.64
CA ILE A 105 16.00 3.85 7.35
C ILE A 105 15.26 3.41 8.61
N THR A 106 15.01 2.11 8.73
CA THR A 106 14.40 1.45 9.90
C THR A 106 15.40 0.52 10.59
N PRO A 107 16.27 1.04 11.46
CA PRO A 107 17.38 0.28 12.01
C PRO A 107 16.97 -0.84 12.98
N ARG A 108 15.80 -0.70 13.62
CA ARG A 108 15.31 -1.67 14.61
C ARG A 108 14.21 -2.55 14.01
N ASP A 109 14.23 -3.85 14.32
CA ASP A 109 13.29 -4.82 13.75
C ASP A 109 11.82 -4.47 13.98
N PHE A 110 11.46 -3.89 15.13
CA PHE A 110 10.09 -3.47 15.40
C PHE A 110 9.62 -2.28 14.54
N GLN A 111 10.53 -1.58 13.87
CA GLN A 111 10.23 -0.49 12.91
C GLN A 111 10.05 -1.03 11.49
N ARG A 112 10.50 -2.26 11.21
CA ARG A 112 10.48 -2.90 9.89
C ARG A 112 9.11 -3.48 9.60
N THR A 113 8.12 -2.60 9.43
CA THR A 113 6.72 -2.97 9.21
C THR A 113 6.30 -2.91 7.75
N ALA A 114 7.15 -2.35 6.88
CA ALA A 114 6.93 -2.36 5.45
C ALA A 114 6.98 -3.77 4.87
N PHE A 115 6.28 -3.99 3.79
CA PHE A 115 6.35 -5.23 3.03
C PHE A 115 6.04 -5.01 1.56
N LEU A 116 6.58 -5.90 0.72
CA LEU A 116 6.21 -6.05 -0.67
C LEU A 116 5.30 -7.24 -0.84
N PHE A 117 4.55 -7.27 -1.93
CA PHE A 117 3.67 -8.39 -2.22
C PHE A 117 3.56 -8.68 -3.72
N ASN A 118 3.23 -9.92 -4.04
CA ASN A 118 2.75 -10.33 -5.33
C ASN A 118 1.34 -10.89 -5.15
N TYR A 119 0.34 -10.26 -5.78
CA TYR A 119 -1.04 -10.71 -5.71
C TYR A 119 -1.34 -11.80 -6.74
N THR A 120 -0.71 -11.72 -7.91
CA THR A 120 -0.89 -12.71 -8.99
C THR A 120 -0.34 -14.09 -8.60
N ALA A 121 0.81 -14.12 -7.91
CA ALA A 121 1.37 -15.32 -7.27
C ALA A 121 1.44 -15.05 -5.75
N PRO A 122 0.37 -15.31 -5.00
CA PRO A 122 0.18 -14.78 -3.66
C PRO A 122 1.37 -15.00 -2.73
N ALA A 123 2.10 -13.93 -2.45
CA ALA A 123 3.27 -13.94 -1.58
C ALA A 123 3.48 -12.55 -0.93
N VAL A 124 4.01 -12.56 0.29
CA VAL A 124 4.40 -11.35 1.03
C VAL A 124 5.88 -11.42 1.37
N TYR A 125 6.57 -10.34 1.17
CA TYR A 125 7.99 -10.17 1.41
C TYR A 125 8.19 -9.05 2.44
N ARG A 126 8.40 -9.41 3.71
CA ARG A 126 8.64 -8.44 4.78
C ARG A 126 10.09 -8.00 4.79
N GLN A 127 10.38 -6.86 5.37
CA GLN A 127 11.77 -6.41 5.56
C GLN A 127 12.58 -7.47 6.32
N VAL A 128 13.80 -7.72 5.87
CA VAL A 128 14.72 -8.69 6.46
C VAL A 128 15.09 -8.26 7.89
N PRO A 129 14.92 -9.11 8.92
CA PRO A 129 15.27 -8.76 10.29
C PRO A 129 16.79 -8.69 10.50
N SER A 130 17.21 -8.01 11.56
CA SER A 130 18.62 -7.77 11.89
C SER A 130 19.42 -9.03 12.27
N SER A 131 18.73 -10.17 12.46
CA SER A 131 19.35 -11.47 12.77
C SER A 131 19.96 -12.16 11.55
N PHE A 132 19.74 -11.65 10.32
CA PHE A 132 20.33 -12.21 9.11
C PHE A 132 21.77 -11.71 8.89
N GLU A 133 22.54 -12.40 8.03
CA GLU A 133 23.96 -12.12 7.77
C GLU A 133 24.24 -10.69 7.31
N LEU A 134 23.29 -10.07 6.60
CA LEU A 134 23.38 -8.67 6.15
C LEU A 134 22.28 -7.81 6.79
N PRO A 135 22.33 -7.61 8.11
CA PRO A 135 21.26 -6.98 8.88
C PRO A 135 20.99 -5.53 8.49
N SER A 136 21.98 -4.84 7.92
CA SER A 136 21.83 -3.46 7.46
C SER A 136 20.92 -3.34 6.24
N GLN A 137 20.88 -4.34 5.36
CA GLN A 137 20.07 -4.31 4.15
C GLN A 137 18.56 -4.25 4.45
N GLY A 138 18.10 -5.00 5.45
CA GLY A 138 16.70 -4.96 5.88
C GLY A 138 16.28 -3.63 6.50
N SER A 139 17.22 -2.74 6.84
CA SER A 139 16.91 -1.41 7.34
C SER A 139 16.48 -0.42 6.26
N PHE A 140 16.84 -0.65 4.99
CA PHE A 140 16.46 0.21 3.88
C PHE A 140 15.01 -0.07 3.49
N GLN A 141 14.10 0.80 3.93
CA GLN A 141 12.68 0.63 3.72
C GLN A 141 12.24 1.13 2.34
N THR A 142 12.41 2.43 2.10
CA THR A 142 12.07 3.10 0.84
C THR A 142 13.17 4.06 0.45
N PHE A 143 13.29 4.33 -0.83
CA PHE A 143 14.07 5.43 -1.35
C PHE A 143 13.12 6.50 -1.87
N ASN A 144 13.31 7.73 -1.40
CA ASN A 144 12.46 8.86 -1.72
C ASN A 144 13.32 9.89 -2.46
N ALA A 145 13.09 10.06 -3.74
CA ALA A 145 13.75 11.07 -4.55
C ALA A 145 12.79 11.55 -5.63
N LEU A 146 12.76 12.85 -5.86
CA LEU A 146 11.82 13.49 -6.78
C LEU A 146 11.85 12.87 -8.19
N GLU A 147 13.00 12.39 -8.63
CA GLU A 147 13.24 11.83 -9.96
C GLU A 147 13.09 10.30 -10.01
N GLN A 148 12.39 9.71 -9.03
CA GLN A 148 12.11 8.27 -9.00
C GLN A 148 10.67 8.02 -8.57
N GLY A 149 10.02 7.07 -9.23
CA GLY A 149 8.73 6.56 -8.78
C GLY A 149 8.84 5.76 -7.49
N PRO A 150 7.76 5.11 -7.05
CA PRO A 150 7.76 4.32 -5.82
C PRO A 150 8.90 3.30 -5.78
N THR A 151 9.81 3.46 -4.81
CA THR A 151 11.01 2.62 -4.69
C THR A 151 11.14 2.06 -3.29
N PHE A 152 11.28 0.72 -3.21
CA PHE A 152 11.41 -0.03 -1.97
C PHE A 152 12.72 -0.81 -1.95
N GLY A 153 13.45 -0.71 -0.84
CA GLY A 153 14.65 -1.47 -0.59
C GLY A 153 15.86 -1.06 -1.41
N VAL A 154 17.04 -1.50 -0.97
CA VAL A 154 18.34 -1.11 -1.54
C VAL A 154 18.73 -1.92 -2.78
N GLY A 155 18.00 -3.01 -3.11
CA GLY A 155 18.28 -3.90 -4.23
C GLY A 155 18.19 -3.34 -5.64
N PRO A 156 17.26 -2.47 -6.09
CA PRO A 156 15.98 -2.12 -5.50
C PRO A 156 14.99 -3.30 -5.51
N ASP A 157 14.38 -3.54 -4.37
CA ASP A 157 13.50 -4.71 -4.21
C ASP A 157 12.21 -4.59 -5.03
N LEU A 158 11.69 -3.39 -5.17
CA LEU A 158 10.70 -2.96 -6.14
C LEU A 158 10.97 -1.50 -6.50
N PHE A 159 11.11 -1.21 -7.76
CA PHE A 159 11.48 0.10 -8.29
C PHE A 159 10.59 0.46 -9.47
N VAL A 160 10.25 1.73 -9.56
CA VAL A 160 9.63 2.34 -10.74
C VAL A 160 10.47 3.55 -11.13
N ASP A 161 10.75 3.69 -12.41
CA ASP A 161 11.58 4.78 -12.94
C ASP A 161 10.89 6.15 -12.92
N ASP A 162 11.59 7.19 -13.33
CA ASP A 162 11.09 8.57 -13.40
C ASP A 162 9.89 8.72 -14.35
N ALA A 163 9.91 8.05 -15.49
CA ALA A 163 8.81 8.07 -16.46
C ALA A 163 7.60 7.23 -16.03
N LEU A 164 7.70 6.53 -14.91
CA LEU A 164 6.68 5.62 -14.36
C LEU A 164 6.26 4.51 -15.32
N ASP A 165 7.06 4.20 -16.34
CA ASP A 165 6.72 3.22 -17.38
C ASP A 165 7.54 1.93 -17.32
N VAL A 166 8.60 1.90 -16.49
CA VAL A 166 9.45 0.74 -16.27
C VAL A 166 9.53 0.37 -14.79
N ALA A 167 9.34 -0.91 -14.50
CA ALA A 167 9.57 -1.47 -13.18
C ALA A 167 10.72 -2.48 -13.18
N LEU A 168 11.43 -2.55 -12.05
CA LEU A 168 12.49 -3.53 -11.77
C LEU A 168 12.27 -4.14 -10.39
N SER A 169 12.67 -5.39 -10.20
CA SER A 169 12.67 -6.01 -8.89
C SER A 169 13.88 -6.92 -8.71
N TRP A 170 14.63 -6.66 -7.65
CA TRP A 170 15.79 -7.44 -7.22
C TRP A 170 15.91 -7.37 -5.69
N ARG A 171 15.45 -8.41 -4.98
CA ARG A 171 15.34 -8.42 -3.53
C ARG A 171 16.68 -8.42 -2.81
N LEU A 172 16.83 -7.51 -1.86
CA LEU A 172 17.88 -7.50 -0.83
C LEU A 172 17.33 -7.12 0.55
N SER A 173 16.45 -6.11 0.59
CA SER A 173 15.90 -5.58 1.85
C SER A 173 14.64 -6.32 2.30
N TYR A 174 13.97 -7.03 1.38
CA TYR A 174 12.70 -7.69 1.62
C TYR A 174 12.76 -9.19 1.30
N GLY A 175 12.03 -9.99 2.11
CA GLY A 175 11.93 -11.43 1.93
C GLY A 175 12.85 -12.21 2.88
N ASN A 176 13.46 -13.26 2.37
CA ASN A 176 14.42 -14.08 3.10
C ASN A 176 15.73 -14.19 2.31
N PRO A 177 16.85 -14.60 2.94
CA PRO A 177 18.14 -14.74 2.27
C PRO A 177 18.12 -15.69 1.08
N ASP A 178 17.35 -16.78 1.14
CA ASP A 178 17.25 -17.77 0.03
C ASP A 178 16.66 -17.17 -1.25
N GLY A 179 16.00 -16.02 -1.11
CA GLY A 179 15.42 -15.28 -2.23
C GLY A 179 16.20 -14.05 -2.65
N GLU A 180 17.39 -13.82 -2.10
CA GLU A 180 18.23 -12.69 -2.46
C GLU A 180 18.54 -12.69 -3.97
N GLY A 181 18.48 -11.51 -4.59
CA GLY A 181 18.68 -11.35 -6.03
C GLY A 181 17.53 -11.83 -6.92
N ARG A 182 16.41 -12.29 -6.35
CA ARG A 182 15.22 -12.70 -7.11
C ARG A 182 14.19 -11.59 -7.19
N SER A 183 13.52 -11.51 -8.31
CA SER A 183 12.38 -10.61 -8.53
C SER A 183 11.15 -11.07 -7.73
N ILE A 184 10.44 -10.12 -7.08
CA ILE A 184 9.11 -10.40 -6.49
C ILE A 184 8.04 -10.57 -7.58
N ILE A 185 8.30 -10.09 -8.80
CA ILE A 185 7.35 -10.07 -9.91
C ILE A 185 7.20 -11.47 -10.49
N ASP A 186 8.31 -12.06 -10.97
CA ASP A 186 8.31 -13.33 -11.71
C ASP A 186 9.22 -14.41 -11.13
N GLY A 187 9.95 -14.10 -10.05
CA GLY A 187 10.91 -15.01 -9.41
C GLY A 187 12.25 -15.16 -10.16
N SER A 188 12.47 -14.46 -11.26
CA SER A 188 13.70 -14.48 -12.03
C SER A 188 14.89 -13.95 -11.23
N VAL A 189 16.11 -14.36 -11.61
CA VAL A 189 17.37 -13.88 -11.02
C VAL A 189 18.00 -12.86 -11.96
N GLY A 190 18.66 -11.84 -11.39
CA GLY A 190 19.49 -10.91 -12.16
C GLY A 190 18.81 -9.65 -12.68
N GLY A 191 17.63 -9.31 -12.16
CA GLY A 191 16.94 -8.05 -12.46
C GLY A 191 16.45 -7.95 -13.91
N ARG A 192 15.15 -8.09 -14.11
CA ARG A 192 14.50 -7.87 -15.41
C ARG A 192 13.67 -6.60 -15.34
N PHE A 193 13.59 -5.91 -16.48
CA PHE A 193 12.69 -4.78 -16.64
C PHE A 193 11.31 -5.28 -17.10
N PHE A 194 10.28 -4.65 -16.55
CA PHE A 194 8.87 -4.90 -16.85
C PHE A 194 8.24 -3.58 -17.25
N ALA A 195 7.33 -3.60 -18.22
CA ALA A 195 6.51 -2.44 -18.52
C ALA A 195 5.50 -2.21 -17.37
N VAL A 196 5.32 -0.95 -16.97
CA VAL A 196 4.27 -0.54 -16.03
C VAL A 196 3.01 -0.24 -16.81
N ASP A 197 2.05 -1.16 -16.76
CA ASP A 197 0.74 -1.00 -17.42
C ASP A 197 -0.18 -0.07 -16.62
N ALA A 198 -0.08 -0.11 -15.28
CA ALA A 198 -0.80 0.79 -14.38
C ALA A 198 -0.07 0.96 -13.05
N LEU A 199 -0.21 2.14 -12.46
CA LEU A 199 0.28 2.49 -11.13
C LEU A 199 -0.80 3.26 -10.38
N GLU A 200 -1.13 2.78 -9.18
CA GLU A 200 -2.05 3.44 -8.25
C GLU A 200 -1.45 3.48 -6.85
N VAL A 201 -1.74 4.55 -6.12
CA VAL A 201 -1.33 4.71 -4.72
C VAL A 201 -2.55 5.03 -3.87
N TYR A 202 -2.69 4.30 -2.78
CA TYR A 202 -3.78 4.45 -1.83
C TYR A 202 -3.23 4.81 -0.46
N ALA A 203 -3.60 5.97 0.07
CA ALA A 203 -3.43 6.28 1.49
C ALA A 203 -4.39 5.42 2.31
N ILE A 204 -3.94 4.96 3.48
CA ILE A 204 -4.76 4.15 4.36
C ILE A 204 -4.90 4.76 5.74
N ALA A 205 -6.07 4.57 6.33
CA ALA A 205 -6.37 4.95 7.71
C ALA A 205 -7.25 3.87 8.36
N PRO A 206 -7.08 3.62 9.66
CA PRO A 206 -7.98 2.71 10.37
C PRO A 206 -9.41 3.26 10.35
N ILE A 207 -10.39 2.39 10.20
CA ILE A 207 -11.80 2.78 10.32
C ILE A 207 -12.03 3.24 11.76
N PRO A 208 -12.53 4.48 11.99
CA PRO A 208 -12.83 4.95 13.33
C PRO A 208 -13.83 4.01 14.01
N GLU A 209 -13.51 3.55 15.21
CA GLU A 209 -14.46 2.73 15.98
C GLU A 209 -15.80 3.47 16.10
N PRO A 210 -16.94 2.78 15.90
CA PRO A 210 -18.25 3.40 16.04
C PRO A 210 -18.34 4.10 17.40
N ALA A 211 -18.81 5.35 17.41
CA ALA A 211 -19.01 6.15 18.63
C ALA A 211 -19.81 5.39 19.74
N GLY A 212 -20.48 4.29 19.36
CA GLY A 212 -21.15 3.35 20.25
C GLY A 212 -20.24 2.73 21.31
N VAL A 213 -18.98 2.40 21.01
CA VAL A 213 -18.02 1.84 21.99
C VAL A 213 -17.65 2.92 23.03
N ALA A 214 -17.38 4.15 22.57
CA ALA A 214 -17.11 5.28 23.46
C ALA A 214 -18.33 5.64 24.31
N MET A 215 -19.53 5.59 23.74
CA MET A 215 -20.81 5.80 24.46
C MET A 215 -21.06 4.72 25.50
N LEU A 216 -20.81 3.44 25.16
CA LEU A 216 -20.94 2.33 26.10
C LEU A 216 -19.96 2.45 27.27
N ALA A 217 -18.70 2.78 27.01
CA ALA A 217 -17.69 3.00 28.04
C ALA A 217 -18.06 4.20 28.93
N GLY A 218 -18.52 5.30 28.32
CA GLY A 218 -19.04 6.48 29.03
C GLY A 218 -20.28 6.16 29.87
N GLY A 219 -21.24 5.40 29.33
CA GLY A 219 -22.44 4.95 30.03
C GLY A 219 -22.12 4.07 31.24
N LEU A 220 -21.23 3.07 31.07
CA LEU A 220 -20.78 2.23 32.18
C LEU A 220 -20.03 3.02 33.25
N GLY A 221 -19.23 4.03 32.87
CA GLY A 221 -18.57 4.95 33.79
C GLY A 221 -19.56 5.74 34.64
N LEU A 222 -20.62 6.28 34.04
CA LEU A 222 -21.67 7.01 34.71
C LEU A 222 -22.44 6.11 35.69
N VAL A 223 -22.79 4.89 35.28
CA VAL A 223 -23.46 3.91 36.17
C VAL A 223 -22.57 3.54 37.35
N ALA A 224 -21.28 3.32 37.15
CA ALA A 224 -20.34 3.04 38.22
C ALA A 224 -20.21 4.22 39.20
N LEU A 225 -20.22 5.46 38.70
CA LEU A 225 -20.20 6.69 39.53
C LEU A 225 -21.48 6.82 40.35
N ALA A 226 -22.64 6.56 39.76
CA ALA A 226 -23.95 6.60 40.45
C ALA A 226 -24.03 5.52 41.52
N ALA A 227 -23.54 4.32 41.27
CA ALA A 227 -23.47 3.21 42.23
C ALA A 227 -22.56 3.55 43.43
N ARG A 228 -21.42 4.22 43.20
CA ARG A 228 -20.53 4.70 44.29
C ARG A 228 -21.20 5.71 45.19
N ARG A 229 -22.01 6.63 44.64
CA ARG A 229 -22.75 7.65 45.45
C ARG A 229 -23.87 7.07 46.30
N ARG A 230 -24.38 5.87 45.98
CA ARG A 230 -25.47 5.21 46.73
C ARG A 230 -24.98 4.30 47.86
N ARG A 231 -23.68 4.21 48.14
CA ARG A 231 -23.19 3.48 49.32
C ARG A 231 -23.64 4.21 50.58
N PRO A 232 -24.51 3.60 51.43
CA PRO A 232 -24.94 4.19 52.68
C PRO A 232 -23.73 4.38 53.60
N ALA A 233 -23.66 5.52 54.27
CA ALA A 233 -22.67 5.75 55.32
C ALA A 233 -22.84 4.65 56.39
N GLY A 234 -21.78 3.90 56.66
CA GLY A 234 -21.78 2.86 57.67
C GLY A 234 -22.19 3.44 59.05
N PRO A 235 -22.83 2.63 59.92
CA PRO A 235 -23.32 3.10 61.22
C PRO A 235 -22.14 3.67 62.02
N ALA A 236 -22.34 4.89 62.55
CA ALA A 236 -21.40 5.58 63.44
C ALA A 236 -21.09 4.70 64.66
N GLY A 237 -19.85 4.28 64.82
CA GLY A 237 -19.42 3.49 65.95
C GLY A 237 -19.72 4.16 67.28
N THR A 238 -20.54 3.52 68.09
CA THR A 238 -20.86 3.95 69.47
C THR A 238 -19.58 3.89 70.30
N ARG A 239 -19.03 5.03 70.63
CA ARG A 239 -17.94 5.18 71.60
C ARG A 239 -18.45 4.79 72.99
N GLN A 240 -18.20 3.58 73.49
CA GLN A 240 -18.34 3.22 74.89
C GLN A 240 -17.36 4.03 75.71
N ARG A 241 -17.88 4.92 76.57
CA ARG A 241 -17.15 5.58 77.67
C ARG A 241 -16.91 4.55 78.78
N GLY A 242 -15.70 4.09 78.91
CA GLY A 242 -15.28 3.36 80.08
C GLY A 242 -15.31 4.27 81.32
N LYS A 243 -16.10 3.89 82.36
CA LYS A 243 -16.03 4.47 83.70
C LYS A 243 -14.92 3.69 84.42
N SER A 244 -13.92 4.43 84.88
CA SER A 244 -12.94 3.96 85.89
C SER A 244 -13.54 4.22 87.30
N ALA A 245 -13.50 3.19 88.10
CA ALA A 245 -13.53 3.27 89.55
C ALA A 245 -12.16 2.75 90.07
#